data_57927cedef0c74f7be1a1f92b1aeb718
#
_entry.id   57927cedef0c74f7be1a1f92b1aeb718
#
_cell.length_a   1.000
_cell.length_b   1.000
_cell.length_c   1.000
_cell.angle_alpha   90.00
_cell.angle_beta   90.00
_cell.angle_gamma   90.00
#
_symmetry.space_group_name_H-M   'P 1'
#
loop_
_entity.id
_entity.type
_entity.pdbx_description
1 polymer ?
#
loop_
_entity_poly.entity_id
_entity_poly.type
_entity_poly.pdbx_seq_one_letter_code
_entity_poly.pdbx_strand_id
1 'polypeptide(L)'
;MNRIRILAPILYILIALFAGQVPAPAAAERIRDLGQFEGLRANQLTGYGVVVGLQGTGDNNLAYVTEAMRGVSGRLGLPLPPGVSPILRNAAAVIVTAELPPFAKPGQRIDITVSTLGQALSLRGGALVLTPLYGADGQIYAMAQGNVAVGGLGVTGRDGSQVSVNVATVGRIADGASVERSVATGFDMSPTLRFNLHKADFLTAARVRDAINGRYPGIATIADGVSIELALPQGNDIRSGIMAEIEMLPVSPAPVAARVIVNSRTGTVVINDAVRLAPAAVSHGKLVIRIDENPAIVQPAPFSRGETAQEESTTITVEETADRVAYVPAAASLNELVDALNLLGVGASDLVVILESLKQAGSLQAEMVVL
;
A
#
# COMPACT_ATOMS: atom_id res chain seq x y z
N MET A 1 -63.88 22.62 -16.32
CA MET A 1 -63.02 21.55 -16.94
C MET A 1 -61.53 21.95 -17.08
N ASN A 2 -60.97 22.80 -16.22
CA ASN A 2 -59.54 23.27 -16.38
C ASN A 2 -58.61 22.98 -15.22
N ARG A 3 -58.96 22.13 -14.26
CA ARG A 3 -58.08 21.79 -13.12
C ARG A 3 -57.31 20.48 -13.25
N ILE A 4 -57.65 19.62 -14.25
CA ILE A 4 -57.00 18.28 -14.43
C ILE A 4 -55.71 18.37 -15.29
N ARG A 5 -55.51 19.44 -16.06
CA ARG A 5 -54.36 19.62 -16.94
C ARG A 5 -53.05 20.06 -16.27
N ILE A 6 -53.10 20.53 -15.02
CA ILE A 6 -51.91 21.03 -14.28
C ILE A 6 -51.32 19.93 -13.38
N LEU A 7 -52.08 18.91 -13.01
CA LEU A 7 -51.60 17.82 -12.14
C LEU A 7 -50.73 16.78 -12.83
N ALA A 8 -50.85 16.59 -14.15
CA ALA A 8 -50.07 15.63 -14.89
C ALA A 8 -48.55 15.92 -14.95
N PRO A 9 -48.09 17.16 -15.22
CA PRO A 9 -46.66 17.47 -15.25
C PRO A 9 -46.02 17.43 -13.85
N ILE A 10 -46.75 17.74 -12.79
CA ILE A 10 -46.24 17.71 -11.41
C ILE A 10 -46.02 16.26 -10.96
N LEU A 11 -46.88 15.34 -11.36
CA LEU A 11 -46.73 13.90 -11.08
C LEU A 11 -45.55 13.30 -11.82
N TYR A 12 -45.26 13.70 -13.06
CA TYR A 12 -44.10 13.29 -13.82
C TYR A 12 -42.76 13.81 -13.21
N ILE A 13 -42.74 15.03 -12.70
CA ILE A 13 -41.57 15.61 -12.02
C ILE A 13 -41.33 14.90 -10.69
N LEU A 14 -42.36 14.52 -9.94
CA LEU A 14 -42.23 13.78 -8.68
C LEU A 14 -41.72 12.33 -8.92
N ILE A 15 -42.20 11.68 -9.97
CA ILE A 15 -41.70 10.31 -10.34
C ILE A 15 -40.27 10.37 -10.84
N ALA A 16 -39.84 11.43 -11.53
CA ALA A 16 -38.47 11.62 -11.96
C ALA A 16 -37.49 11.90 -10.79
N LEU A 17 -37.96 12.55 -9.73
CA LEU A 17 -37.18 12.79 -8.52
C LEU A 17 -37.00 11.54 -7.65
N PHE A 18 -37.95 10.59 -7.69
CA PHE A 18 -37.85 9.32 -6.94
C PHE A 18 -37.04 8.24 -7.67
N ALA A 19 -36.77 8.37 -8.96
CA ALA A 19 -35.96 7.42 -9.73
C ALA A 19 -34.44 7.63 -9.51
N GLY A 20 -34.02 8.58 -8.69
CA GLY A 20 -32.61 8.99 -8.53
C GLY A 20 -31.84 8.36 -7.37
N GLN A 21 -32.44 7.51 -6.54
CA GLN A 21 -31.72 6.85 -5.43
C GLN A 21 -31.53 5.35 -5.69
N VAL A 22 -30.97 5.02 -6.86
CA VAL A 22 -30.31 3.73 -7.01
C VAL A 22 -29.00 3.84 -6.22
N PRO A 23 -28.79 3.04 -5.17
CA PRO A 23 -27.49 3.02 -4.48
C PRO A 23 -26.42 2.83 -5.54
N ALA A 24 -25.44 3.73 -5.61
CA ALA A 24 -24.35 3.62 -6.55
C ALA A 24 -23.77 2.20 -6.39
N PRO A 25 -23.67 1.39 -7.45
CA PRO A 25 -23.04 0.09 -7.36
C PRO A 25 -21.64 0.32 -6.80
N ALA A 26 -21.24 -0.46 -5.79
CA ALA A 26 -19.88 -0.46 -5.28
C ALA A 26 -18.96 -0.47 -6.52
N ALA A 27 -18.06 0.51 -6.60
CA ALA A 27 -17.25 0.70 -7.78
C ALA A 27 -16.59 -0.63 -8.14
N ALA A 28 -16.88 -1.15 -9.33
CA ALA A 28 -16.27 -2.38 -9.78
C ALA A 28 -14.78 -2.13 -10.00
N GLU A 29 -13.94 -2.85 -9.28
CA GLU A 29 -12.50 -2.84 -9.45
C GLU A 29 -12.11 -3.91 -10.47
N ARG A 30 -10.98 -3.74 -11.14
CA ARG A 30 -10.47 -4.78 -12.04
C ARG A 30 -9.76 -5.86 -11.24
N ILE A 31 -9.80 -7.10 -11.70
CA ILE A 31 -9.12 -8.22 -11.02
C ILE A 31 -7.64 -7.88 -10.75
N ARG A 32 -6.94 -7.26 -11.70
CA ARG A 32 -5.54 -6.82 -11.52
C ARG A 32 -5.30 -5.87 -10.33
N ASP A 33 -6.31 -5.13 -9.92
CA ASP A 33 -6.21 -4.18 -8.81
C ASP A 33 -6.47 -4.86 -7.45
N LEU A 34 -7.08 -6.08 -7.48
CA LEU A 34 -7.40 -6.90 -6.31
C LEU A 34 -6.29 -7.89 -5.92
N GLY A 35 -5.40 -8.24 -6.84
CA GLY A 35 -4.39 -9.27 -6.59
C GLY A 35 -3.34 -9.36 -7.68
N GLN A 36 -2.53 -10.41 -7.61
CA GLN A 36 -1.48 -10.67 -8.58
C GLN A 36 -1.33 -12.18 -8.84
N PHE A 37 -0.84 -12.53 -10.02
CA PHE A 37 -0.51 -13.90 -10.33
C PHE A 37 0.75 -14.36 -9.60
N GLU A 38 0.74 -15.59 -9.11
CA GLU A 38 1.90 -16.22 -8.48
C GLU A 38 3.06 -16.35 -9.48
N GLY A 39 4.29 -16.16 -8.97
CA GLY A 39 5.50 -16.20 -9.80
C GLY A 39 5.81 -14.92 -10.57
N LEU A 40 4.91 -13.92 -10.60
CA LEU A 40 5.12 -12.63 -11.26
C LEU A 40 5.62 -11.54 -10.30
N ARG A 41 6.41 -11.93 -9.30
CA ARG A 41 7.02 -10.97 -8.38
C ARG A 41 8.38 -10.50 -8.89
N ALA A 42 8.73 -9.28 -8.57
CA ALA A 42 10.09 -8.81 -8.70
C ALA A 42 11.03 -9.54 -7.71
N ASN A 43 12.24 -9.88 -8.16
CA ASN A 43 13.24 -10.55 -7.33
C ASN A 43 14.32 -9.56 -6.92
N GLN A 44 14.67 -9.56 -5.63
CA GLN A 44 15.72 -8.69 -5.12
C GLN A 44 17.09 -9.28 -5.45
N LEU A 45 17.96 -8.46 -6.03
CA LEU A 45 19.35 -8.82 -6.31
C LEU A 45 20.27 -7.99 -5.43
N THR A 46 21.34 -8.62 -4.96
CA THR A 46 22.35 -7.97 -4.13
C THR A 46 23.76 -8.36 -4.60
N GLY A 47 24.68 -7.40 -4.60
CA GLY A 47 26.07 -7.61 -4.93
C GLY A 47 27.00 -6.74 -4.09
N TYR A 48 28.26 -7.15 -4.01
CA TYR A 48 29.32 -6.37 -3.38
C TYR A 48 30.27 -5.89 -4.44
N GLY A 49 30.51 -4.60 -4.48
CA GLY A 49 31.35 -3.96 -5.49
C GLY A 49 32.27 -2.90 -4.94
N VAL A 50 32.99 -2.27 -5.86
CA VAL A 50 33.86 -1.15 -5.59
C VAL A 50 33.51 0.00 -6.51
N VAL A 51 33.34 1.19 -5.93
CA VAL A 51 33.25 2.45 -6.67
C VAL A 51 34.63 3.09 -6.68
N VAL A 52 35.11 3.46 -7.85
CA VAL A 52 36.41 4.08 -8.06
C VAL A 52 36.27 5.50 -8.62
N GLY A 53 37.37 6.29 -8.61
CA GLY A 53 37.37 7.64 -9.17
C GLY A 53 36.87 8.71 -8.18
N LEU A 54 36.72 8.40 -6.89
CA LEU A 54 36.33 9.35 -5.86
C LEU A 54 37.45 10.35 -5.57
N GLN A 55 37.09 11.63 -5.45
CA GLN A 55 38.09 12.70 -5.21
C GLN A 55 38.38 12.84 -3.69
N GLY A 56 39.03 11.85 -3.12
CA GLY A 56 39.40 11.87 -1.69
C GLY A 56 38.25 11.59 -0.70
N THR A 57 37.04 11.29 -1.18
CA THR A 57 35.84 10.99 -0.36
C THR A 57 35.60 9.51 -0.11
N GLY A 58 36.48 8.65 -0.62
CA GLY A 58 36.41 7.20 -0.46
C GLY A 58 36.70 6.71 0.95
N ASP A 59 36.83 5.40 1.12
CA ASP A 59 37.04 4.75 2.39
C ASP A 59 38.44 5.00 2.98
N ASN A 60 38.47 5.29 4.27
CA ASN A 60 39.71 5.39 5.03
C ASN A 60 40.19 4.03 5.58
N ASN A 61 39.33 3.02 5.58
CA ASN A 61 39.67 1.69 6.10
C ASN A 61 40.29 0.83 4.97
N LEU A 62 41.62 0.76 4.99
CA LEU A 62 42.41 0.11 3.95
C LEU A 62 42.15 -1.40 3.81
N ALA A 63 41.95 -2.12 4.91
CA ALA A 63 41.89 -3.58 4.89
C ALA A 63 40.72 -4.09 4.02
N TYR A 64 39.54 -3.55 4.21
CA TYR A 64 38.31 -3.97 3.52
C TYR A 64 38.31 -3.60 2.04
N VAL A 65 38.67 -2.34 1.71
CA VAL A 65 38.76 -1.87 0.33
C VAL A 65 39.87 -2.58 -0.44
N THR A 66 41.01 -2.84 0.23
CA THR A 66 42.13 -3.58 -0.37
C THR A 66 41.71 -5.02 -0.72
N GLU A 67 40.94 -5.70 0.16
CA GLU A 67 40.48 -7.06 -0.11
C GLU A 67 39.44 -7.08 -1.23
N ALA A 68 38.51 -6.14 -1.25
CA ALA A 68 37.54 -5.97 -2.33
C ALA A 68 38.26 -5.67 -3.69
N MET A 69 39.29 -4.81 -3.69
CA MET A 69 40.12 -4.53 -4.87
C MET A 69 40.91 -5.76 -5.33
N ARG A 70 41.46 -6.57 -4.41
CA ARG A 70 42.13 -7.84 -4.77
C ARG A 70 41.16 -8.78 -5.46
N GLY A 71 39.94 -8.89 -4.95
CA GLY A 71 38.91 -9.73 -5.57
C GLY A 71 38.57 -9.29 -7.00
N VAL A 72 38.45 -7.98 -7.23
CA VAL A 72 38.17 -7.42 -8.56
C VAL A 72 39.38 -7.54 -9.49
N SER A 73 40.57 -7.09 -9.05
CA SER A 73 41.77 -7.13 -9.88
C SER A 73 42.20 -8.56 -10.21
N GLY A 74 42.03 -9.53 -9.29
CA GLY A 74 42.25 -10.94 -9.55
C GLY A 74 41.36 -11.48 -10.67
N ARG A 75 40.12 -11.10 -10.74
CA ARG A 75 39.18 -11.48 -11.83
C ARG A 75 39.55 -10.82 -13.16
N LEU A 76 40.17 -9.63 -13.14
CA LEU A 76 40.63 -8.96 -14.34
C LEU A 76 42.04 -9.35 -14.78
N GLY A 77 42.66 -10.32 -14.12
CA GLY A 77 43.98 -10.80 -14.46
C GLY A 77 45.16 -9.91 -14.01
N LEU A 78 44.91 -8.96 -13.13
CA LEU A 78 45.86 -7.98 -12.58
C LEU A 78 45.97 -8.16 -11.04
N PRO A 79 46.60 -9.28 -10.55
CA PRO A 79 46.68 -9.46 -9.10
C PRO A 79 47.59 -8.40 -8.47
N LEU A 80 47.12 -7.79 -7.37
CA LEU A 80 47.89 -6.85 -6.58
C LEU A 80 49.10 -7.62 -5.92
N PRO A 81 50.31 -7.09 -5.97
CA PRO A 81 51.43 -7.73 -5.32
C PRO A 81 51.21 -7.90 -3.80
N PRO A 82 51.70 -8.98 -3.18
CA PRO A 82 51.59 -9.13 -1.73
C PRO A 82 52.37 -8.01 -1.01
N GLY A 83 51.75 -7.44 0.04
CA GLY A 83 52.35 -6.39 0.86
C GLY A 83 52.08 -4.96 0.37
N VAL A 84 51.48 -4.74 -0.80
CA VAL A 84 51.10 -3.42 -1.25
C VAL A 84 49.73 -3.08 -0.66
N SER A 85 49.67 -2.05 0.19
CA SER A 85 48.45 -1.43 0.71
C SER A 85 48.30 -0.06 0.05
N PRO A 86 47.57 0.08 -1.05
CA PRO A 86 47.34 1.39 -1.64
C PRO A 86 46.49 2.26 -0.70
N ILE A 87 46.90 3.52 -0.51
CA ILE A 87 46.09 4.53 0.18
C ILE A 87 44.99 4.95 -0.79
N LEU A 88 43.82 4.34 -0.68
CA LEU A 88 42.77 4.45 -1.68
C LEU A 88 41.59 5.34 -1.20
N ARG A 89 41.87 6.61 -0.85
CA ARG A 89 40.78 7.57 -0.64
C ARG A 89 39.93 7.82 -1.89
N ASN A 90 40.36 7.26 -3.04
CA ASN A 90 39.65 7.34 -4.31
C ASN A 90 38.75 6.14 -4.63
N ALA A 91 38.62 5.21 -3.69
CA ALA A 91 37.75 4.05 -3.85
C ALA A 91 36.88 3.83 -2.59
N ALA A 92 35.72 3.25 -2.78
CA ALA A 92 34.80 2.88 -1.72
C ALA A 92 34.23 1.48 -1.96
N ALA A 93 34.16 0.69 -0.89
CA ALA A 93 33.42 -0.56 -0.92
C ALA A 93 31.92 -0.29 -0.82
N VAL A 94 31.14 -0.93 -1.66
CA VAL A 94 29.70 -0.67 -1.78
C VAL A 94 28.91 -1.96 -1.83
N ILE A 95 27.69 -1.88 -1.32
CA ILE A 95 26.61 -2.81 -1.61
C ILE A 95 25.81 -2.28 -2.79
N VAL A 96 25.49 -3.14 -3.72
CA VAL A 96 24.68 -2.83 -4.90
C VAL A 96 23.40 -3.63 -4.79
N THR A 97 22.27 -2.96 -4.90
CA THR A 97 20.95 -3.59 -4.90
C THR A 97 20.20 -3.27 -6.19
N ALA A 98 19.45 -4.22 -6.67
CA ALA A 98 18.60 -4.08 -7.83
C ALA A 98 17.31 -4.88 -7.66
N GLU A 99 16.30 -4.48 -8.38
CA GLU A 99 15.05 -5.22 -8.50
C GLU A 99 14.96 -5.80 -9.90
N LEU A 100 14.95 -7.14 -9.98
CA LEU A 100 14.81 -7.85 -11.24
C LEU A 100 13.32 -8.06 -11.52
N PRO A 101 12.76 -7.38 -12.54
CA PRO A 101 11.36 -7.55 -12.89
C PRO A 101 11.02 -8.99 -13.30
N PRO A 102 9.78 -9.45 -13.12
CA PRO A 102 9.33 -10.71 -13.70
C PRO A 102 9.48 -10.67 -15.22
N PHE A 103 9.77 -11.81 -15.81
CA PHE A 103 10.00 -11.96 -17.26
C PHE A 103 11.18 -11.20 -17.85
N ALA A 104 12.05 -10.62 -17.03
CA ALA A 104 13.27 -9.98 -17.53
C ALA A 104 14.09 -10.95 -18.38
N LYS A 105 14.52 -10.51 -19.56
CA LYS A 105 15.29 -11.31 -20.51
C LYS A 105 16.77 -10.95 -20.46
N PRO A 106 17.67 -11.87 -20.74
CA PRO A 106 19.10 -11.58 -20.92
C PRO A 106 19.30 -10.42 -21.90
N GLY A 107 20.18 -9.48 -21.53
CA GLY A 107 20.45 -8.25 -22.29
C GLY A 107 19.58 -7.06 -21.93
N GLN A 108 18.48 -7.23 -21.19
CA GLN A 108 17.72 -6.10 -20.66
C GLN A 108 18.52 -5.36 -19.59
N ARG A 109 18.28 -4.05 -19.48
CA ARG A 109 18.92 -3.21 -18.47
C ARG A 109 17.94 -2.89 -17.35
N ILE A 110 18.49 -2.85 -16.12
CA ILE A 110 17.76 -2.52 -14.92
C ILE A 110 18.52 -1.47 -14.11
N ASP A 111 17.77 -0.69 -13.36
CA ASP A 111 18.31 0.31 -12.46
C ASP A 111 18.94 -0.33 -11.24
N ILE A 112 19.99 0.28 -10.73
CA ILE A 112 20.64 -0.18 -9.51
C ILE A 112 20.81 0.97 -8.51
N THR A 113 20.81 0.60 -7.24
CA THR A 113 21.16 1.47 -6.13
C THR A 113 22.50 1.03 -5.55
N VAL A 114 23.38 1.99 -5.33
CA VAL A 114 24.74 1.77 -4.81
C VAL A 114 24.86 2.49 -3.47
N SER A 115 25.18 1.78 -2.41
CA SER A 115 25.32 2.32 -1.06
C SER A 115 26.67 1.95 -0.46
N THR A 116 27.30 2.89 0.27
CA THR A 116 28.60 2.63 0.90
C THR A 116 28.48 1.61 2.02
N LEU A 117 29.45 0.71 2.14
CA LEU A 117 29.58 -0.23 3.26
C LEU A 117 30.58 0.25 4.30
N GLY A 118 31.50 1.12 3.90
CA GLY A 118 32.59 1.62 4.72
C GLY A 118 32.34 3.04 5.23
N GLN A 119 33.43 3.78 5.36
CA GLN A 119 33.46 5.14 5.90
C GLN A 119 33.52 6.21 4.79
N ALA A 120 33.23 5.85 3.54
CA ALA A 120 33.23 6.81 2.45
C ALA A 120 32.22 7.93 2.68
N LEU A 121 32.67 9.16 2.52
CA LEU A 121 31.87 10.36 2.78
C LEU A 121 30.91 10.68 1.62
N SER A 122 31.30 10.31 0.39
CA SER A 122 30.49 10.58 -0.80
C SER A 122 30.88 9.65 -1.96
N LEU A 123 29.89 9.21 -2.72
CA LEU A 123 30.07 8.46 -3.98
C LEU A 123 30.04 9.36 -5.22
N ARG A 124 29.94 10.68 -5.05
CA ARG A 124 29.83 11.61 -6.17
C ARG A 124 31.06 11.57 -7.08
N GLY A 125 30.81 11.48 -8.40
CA GLY A 125 31.86 11.40 -9.43
C GLY A 125 32.51 10.03 -9.57
N GLY A 126 32.10 9.06 -8.75
CA GLY A 126 32.62 7.70 -8.81
C GLY A 126 31.93 6.84 -9.87
N ALA A 127 32.65 5.80 -10.31
CA ALA A 127 32.16 4.78 -11.21
C ALA A 127 32.20 3.40 -10.51
N LEU A 128 31.10 2.67 -10.60
CA LEU A 128 31.01 1.28 -10.13
C LEU A 128 31.75 0.38 -11.11
N VAL A 129 32.70 -0.41 -10.59
CA VAL A 129 33.40 -1.45 -11.35
C VAL A 129 32.45 -2.63 -11.55
N LEU A 130 32.66 -3.38 -12.63
CA LEU A 130 31.83 -4.56 -12.96
C LEU A 130 31.61 -5.48 -11.75
N THR A 131 30.35 -5.58 -11.34
CA THR A 131 29.93 -6.21 -10.10
C THR A 131 28.82 -7.22 -10.38
N PRO A 132 28.96 -8.49 -10.00
CA PRO A 132 27.90 -9.47 -10.11
C PRO A 132 26.80 -9.21 -9.07
N LEU A 133 25.55 -9.34 -9.49
CA LEU A 133 24.37 -9.28 -8.63
C LEU A 133 23.76 -10.68 -8.48
N TYR A 134 23.60 -11.08 -7.23
CA TYR A 134 23.15 -12.42 -6.84
C TYR A 134 21.69 -12.38 -6.40
N GLY A 135 20.95 -13.42 -6.75
CA GLY A 135 19.64 -13.70 -6.18
C GLY A 135 19.75 -14.40 -4.81
N ALA A 136 18.61 -14.67 -4.20
CA ALA A 136 18.53 -15.36 -2.91
C ALA A 136 19.08 -16.80 -2.95
N ASP A 137 19.15 -17.41 -4.12
CA ASP A 137 19.72 -18.74 -4.39
C ASP A 137 21.25 -18.74 -4.57
N GLY A 138 21.87 -17.56 -4.46
CA GLY A 138 23.31 -17.37 -4.65
C GLY A 138 23.77 -17.42 -6.11
N GLN A 139 22.86 -17.46 -7.08
CA GLN A 139 23.21 -17.42 -8.50
C GLN A 139 23.30 -15.98 -9.01
N ILE A 140 24.15 -15.77 -10.03
CA ILE A 140 24.30 -14.47 -10.69
C ILE A 140 23.16 -14.29 -11.69
N TYR A 141 22.41 -13.20 -11.56
CA TYR A 141 21.31 -12.84 -12.45
C TYR A 141 21.58 -11.58 -13.27
N ALA A 142 22.44 -10.68 -12.79
CA ALA A 142 22.80 -9.47 -13.52
C ALA A 142 24.26 -9.06 -13.25
N MET A 143 24.80 -8.26 -14.18
CA MET A 143 26.13 -7.66 -14.04
C MET A 143 25.97 -6.13 -14.01
N ALA A 144 26.43 -5.51 -12.93
CA ALA A 144 26.29 -4.07 -12.66
C ALA A 144 27.56 -3.29 -12.93
N GLN A 145 27.43 -2.12 -13.59
CA GLN A 145 28.57 -1.24 -13.83
C GLN A 145 28.06 0.15 -14.27
N GLY A 146 28.80 1.21 -13.99
CA GLY A 146 28.48 2.54 -14.51
C GLY A 146 28.79 3.68 -13.57
N ASN A 147 28.52 4.90 -14.01
CA ASN A 147 28.76 6.11 -13.24
C ASN A 147 27.65 6.34 -12.20
N VAL A 148 28.04 6.59 -10.95
CA VAL A 148 27.10 6.77 -9.86
C VAL A 148 26.52 8.19 -9.87
N ALA A 149 25.22 8.30 -10.07
CA ALA A 149 24.48 9.54 -9.89
C ALA A 149 24.06 9.69 -8.42
N VAL A 150 24.65 10.66 -7.73
CA VAL A 150 24.33 10.97 -6.33
C VAL A 150 23.45 12.21 -6.30
N GLY A 151 22.25 12.10 -5.74
CA GLY A 151 21.34 13.21 -5.53
C GLY A 151 21.80 14.10 -4.37
N GLY A 152 21.53 15.44 -4.45
CA GLY A 152 21.74 16.38 -3.36
C GLY A 152 22.87 17.40 -3.59
N LEU A 153 22.76 18.54 -2.91
CA LEU A 153 23.73 19.62 -2.84
C LEU A 153 24.48 19.51 -1.50
N GLY A 154 25.79 19.28 -1.58
CA GLY A 154 26.70 19.51 -0.45
C GLY A 154 27.48 20.80 -0.76
N VAL A 155 27.28 21.84 0.03
CA VAL A 155 28.08 23.07 -0.05
C VAL A 155 28.94 23.14 1.21
N THR A 156 30.24 23.15 1.04
CA THR A 156 31.20 23.38 2.14
C THR A 156 31.64 24.82 2.08
N GLY A 157 31.35 25.62 3.10
CA GLY A 157 31.83 26.96 3.27
C GLY A 157 33.34 26.98 3.54
N ARG A 158 34.03 28.10 3.17
CA ARG A 158 35.45 28.30 3.50
C ARG A 158 35.75 28.37 5.00
N ASP A 159 34.72 28.57 5.80
CA ASP A 159 34.73 28.61 7.27
C ASP A 159 34.55 27.26 7.94
N GLY A 160 34.46 26.16 7.15
CA GLY A 160 34.26 24.82 7.64
C GLY A 160 32.78 24.47 7.90
N SER A 161 31.83 25.39 7.63
CA SER A 161 30.40 25.09 7.70
C SER A 161 29.99 24.17 6.53
N GLN A 162 29.33 23.05 6.84
CA GLN A 162 28.86 22.08 5.86
C GLN A 162 27.32 22.02 5.90
N VAL A 163 26.68 22.44 4.82
CA VAL A 163 25.26 22.20 4.60
C VAL A 163 25.13 21.02 3.64
N SER A 164 24.74 19.87 4.17
CA SER A 164 24.44 18.67 3.37
C SER A 164 22.94 18.50 3.28
N VAL A 165 22.38 18.67 2.10
CA VAL A 165 21.01 18.32 1.79
C VAL A 165 21.04 17.02 0.97
N ASN A 166 20.67 15.91 1.58
CA ASN A 166 20.72 14.52 1.11
C ASN A 166 21.99 13.71 1.41
N VAL A 167 21.76 12.40 1.53
CA VAL A 167 22.79 11.42 1.88
C VAL A 167 23.69 11.16 0.68
N ALA A 168 24.92 11.67 0.73
CA ALA A 168 25.91 11.54 -0.36
C ALA A 168 26.50 10.10 -0.47
N THR A 169 26.19 9.23 0.47
CA THR A 169 26.67 7.84 0.56
C THR A 169 25.80 6.83 -0.21
N VAL A 170 24.70 7.29 -0.79
CA VAL A 170 23.81 6.49 -1.64
C VAL A 170 23.67 7.14 -3.00
N GLY A 171 23.78 6.35 -4.05
CA GLY A 171 23.58 6.81 -5.42
C GLY A 171 22.81 5.79 -6.26
N ARG A 172 22.34 6.24 -7.42
CA ARG A 172 21.62 5.40 -8.39
C ARG A 172 22.40 5.40 -9.71
N ILE A 173 22.36 4.28 -10.39
CA ILE A 173 22.81 4.16 -11.78
C ILE A 173 21.61 3.69 -12.59
N ALA A 174 21.07 4.60 -13.40
CA ALA A 174 19.99 4.26 -14.32
C ALA A 174 20.54 3.29 -15.38
N ASP A 175 19.78 2.25 -15.70
CA ASP A 175 20.20 1.19 -16.61
C ASP A 175 21.57 0.59 -16.25
N GLY A 176 21.90 0.57 -14.95
CA GLY A 176 23.22 0.27 -14.45
C GLY A 176 23.59 -1.21 -14.41
N ALA A 177 22.63 -2.11 -14.58
CA ALA A 177 22.93 -3.52 -14.67
C ALA A 177 22.31 -4.18 -15.90
N SER A 178 23.06 -5.11 -16.51
CA SER A 178 22.59 -5.98 -17.59
C SER A 178 22.12 -7.30 -16.99
N VAL A 179 20.92 -7.74 -17.34
CA VAL A 179 20.39 -9.05 -16.96
C VAL A 179 21.14 -10.13 -17.74
N GLU A 180 21.69 -11.12 -17.05
CA GLU A 180 22.42 -12.23 -17.65
C GLU A 180 21.59 -13.52 -17.66
N ARG A 181 20.64 -13.63 -16.72
CA ARG A 181 19.80 -14.83 -16.57
C ARG A 181 18.37 -14.42 -16.20
N SER A 182 17.40 -15.05 -16.85
CA SER A 182 15.99 -14.94 -16.48
C SER A 182 15.66 -15.82 -15.27
N VAL A 183 14.69 -15.38 -14.45
CA VAL A 183 14.12 -16.22 -13.39
C VAL A 183 13.00 -17.07 -13.98
N ALA A 184 12.99 -18.36 -13.64
CA ALA A 184 11.89 -19.25 -14.01
C ALA A 184 10.63 -18.87 -13.20
N THR A 185 9.58 -18.43 -13.88
CA THR A 185 8.32 -18.00 -13.25
C THR A 185 7.30 -19.14 -13.11
N GLY A 186 7.58 -20.32 -13.67
CA GLY A 186 6.58 -21.40 -13.79
C GLY A 186 5.47 -21.13 -14.81
N PHE A 187 5.43 -19.94 -15.40
CA PHE A 187 4.41 -19.52 -16.35
C PHE A 187 4.28 -20.47 -17.56
N ASP A 188 5.40 -20.95 -18.08
CA ASP A 188 5.44 -21.77 -19.28
C ASP A 188 5.16 -23.25 -19.01
N MET A 189 5.45 -23.75 -17.81
CA MET A 189 5.54 -25.17 -17.50
C MET A 189 4.42 -25.68 -16.58
N SER A 190 3.86 -24.83 -15.76
CA SER A 190 2.82 -25.23 -14.79
C SER A 190 1.47 -25.46 -15.47
N PRO A 191 0.76 -26.57 -15.21
CA PRO A 191 -0.60 -26.78 -15.73
C PRO A 191 -1.63 -25.83 -15.10
N THR A 192 -1.36 -25.30 -13.92
CA THR A 192 -2.19 -24.35 -13.21
C THR A 192 -1.39 -23.10 -12.85
N LEU A 193 -2.03 -21.95 -12.88
CA LEU A 193 -1.52 -20.71 -12.31
C LEU A 193 -2.39 -20.30 -11.14
N ARG A 194 -1.81 -19.65 -10.13
CA ARG A 194 -2.54 -19.10 -9.01
C ARG A 194 -2.63 -17.59 -9.13
N PHE A 195 -3.82 -17.08 -8.87
CA PHE A 195 -4.04 -15.66 -8.66
C PHE A 195 -4.26 -15.43 -7.16
N ASN A 196 -3.41 -14.59 -6.56
CA ASN A 196 -3.41 -14.33 -5.13
C ASN A 196 -3.95 -12.92 -4.87
N LEU A 197 -5.02 -12.83 -4.07
CA LEU A 197 -5.58 -11.56 -3.61
C LEU A 197 -4.60 -10.85 -2.66
N HIS A 198 -4.58 -9.53 -2.70
CA HIS A 198 -3.79 -8.72 -1.76
C HIS A 198 -4.28 -8.83 -0.32
N LYS A 199 -5.57 -9.10 -0.12
CA LYS A 199 -6.21 -9.30 1.20
C LYS A 199 -7.00 -10.58 1.20
N ALA A 200 -6.87 -11.37 2.27
CA ALA A 200 -7.66 -12.58 2.46
C ALA A 200 -9.14 -12.24 2.62
N ASP A 201 -9.98 -12.71 1.70
CA ASP A 201 -11.44 -12.56 1.74
C ASP A 201 -12.12 -13.60 0.86
N PHE A 202 -12.88 -14.50 1.48
CA PHE A 202 -13.58 -15.56 0.78
C PHE A 202 -14.68 -15.06 -0.16
N LEU A 203 -15.35 -13.95 0.19
CA LEU A 203 -16.41 -13.39 -0.66
C LEU A 203 -15.82 -12.74 -1.92
N THR A 204 -14.73 -12.00 -1.78
CA THR A 204 -13.99 -11.44 -2.90
C THR A 204 -13.42 -12.56 -3.78
N ALA A 205 -12.81 -13.60 -3.18
CA ALA A 205 -12.33 -14.77 -3.92
C ALA A 205 -13.44 -15.48 -4.70
N ALA A 206 -14.64 -15.63 -4.11
CA ALA A 206 -15.77 -16.20 -4.79
C ALA A 206 -16.24 -15.34 -5.98
N ARG A 207 -16.32 -14.03 -5.80
CA ARG A 207 -16.72 -13.11 -6.88
C ARG A 207 -15.70 -13.07 -8.02
N VAL A 208 -14.40 -13.12 -7.71
CA VAL A 208 -13.34 -13.22 -8.71
C VAL A 208 -13.44 -14.54 -9.47
N ARG A 209 -13.59 -15.67 -8.78
CA ARG A 209 -13.81 -16.98 -9.42
C ARG A 209 -15.02 -16.93 -10.35
N ASP A 210 -16.15 -16.37 -9.90
CA ASP A 210 -17.39 -16.33 -10.66
C ASP A 210 -17.27 -15.42 -11.90
N ALA A 211 -16.58 -14.29 -11.78
CA ALA A 211 -16.28 -13.40 -12.90
C ALA A 211 -15.40 -14.10 -13.95
N ILE A 212 -14.37 -14.82 -13.52
CA ILE A 212 -13.49 -15.59 -14.41
C ILE A 212 -14.28 -16.73 -15.07
N ASN A 213 -15.04 -17.51 -14.32
CA ASN A 213 -15.83 -18.62 -14.86
C ASN A 213 -17.00 -18.16 -15.73
N GLY A 214 -17.49 -16.95 -15.55
CA GLY A 214 -18.46 -16.33 -16.45
C GLY A 214 -17.88 -16.05 -17.83
N ARG A 215 -16.59 -15.77 -17.94
CA ARG A 215 -15.88 -15.55 -19.22
C ARG A 215 -15.26 -16.84 -19.77
N TYR A 216 -14.70 -17.67 -18.89
CA TYR A 216 -14.03 -18.93 -19.20
C TYR A 216 -14.56 -20.03 -18.27
N PRO A 217 -15.61 -20.78 -18.68
CA PRO A 217 -16.29 -21.75 -17.81
C PRO A 217 -15.36 -22.82 -17.25
N GLY A 218 -15.33 -22.96 -15.92
CA GLY A 218 -14.69 -24.09 -15.23
C GLY A 218 -13.18 -23.99 -15.06
N ILE A 219 -12.54 -22.89 -15.46
CA ILE A 219 -11.07 -22.75 -15.31
C ILE A 219 -10.63 -22.29 -13.93
N ALA A 220 -11.49 -21.60 -13.16
CA ALA A 220 -11.15 -21.01 -11.89
C ALA A 220 -11.77 -21.82 -10.73
N THR A 221 -10.94 -22.16 -9.73
CA THR A 221 -11.33 -22.81 -8.48
C THR A 221 -10.70 -22.07 -7.30
N ILE A 222 -11.42 -21.99 -6.18
CA ILE A 222 -10.90 -21.37 -4.96
C ILE A 222 -10.09 -22.41 -4.20
N ALA A 223 -8.81 -22.10 -3.94
CA ALA A 223 -7.97 -22.92 -3.07
C ALA A 223 -8.14 -22.51 -1.60
N ASP A 224 -8.16 -21.20 -1.33
CA ASP A 224 -8.33 -20.61 0.00
C ASP A 224 -8.86 -19.17 -0.10
N GLY A 225 -8.90 -18.43 1.02
CA GLY A 225 -9.39 -17.04 1.06
C GLY A 225 -8.49 -16.02 0.35
N VAL A 226 -7.33 -16.44 -0.13
CA VAL A 226 -6.37 -15.60 -0.87
C VAL A 226 -6.19 -16.09 -2.29
N SER A 227 -6.15 -17.43 -2.49
CA SER A 227 -5.64 -18.05 -3.71
C SER A 227 -6.75 -18.63 -4.56
N ILE A 228 -6.75 -18.27 -5.83
CA ILE A 228 -7.64 -18.81 -6.87
C ILE A 228 -6.76 -19.55 -7.88
N GLU A 229 -6.99 -20.83 -8.07
CA GLU A 229 -6.29 -21.66 -9.04
C GLU A 229 -6.98 -21.58 -10.39
N LEU A 230 -6.16 -21.41 -11.44
CA LEU A 230 -6.59 -21.28 -12.82
C LEU A 230 -6.00 -22.43 -13.63
N ALA A 231 -6.84 -23.31 -14.16
CA ALA A 231 -6.46 -24.35 -15.09
C ALA A 231 -6.40 -23.75 -16.52
N LEU A 232 -5.21 -23.30 -16.91
CA LEU A 232 -5.02 -22.65 -18.22
C LEU A 232 -4.52 -23.63 -19.27
N PRO A 233 -4.94 -23.48 -20.54
CA PRO A 233 -4.39 -24.24 -21.65
C PRO A 233 -2.87 -24.07 -21.76
N GLN A 234 -2.18 -25.04 -22.34
CA GLN A 234 -0.77 -24.89 -22.64
C GLN A 234 -0.56 -23.98 -23.87
N GLY A 235 0.54 -23.25 -23.88
CA GLY A 235 0.91 -22.30 -24.92
C GLY A 235 0.94 -20.86 -24.42
N ASN A 236 2.13 -20.25 -24.50
CA ASN A 236 2.41 -18.93 -23.91
C ASN A 236 1.53 -17.82 -24.48
N ASP A 237 1.27 -17.84 -25.77
CA ASP A 237 0.43 -16.84 -26.43
C ASP A 237 -1.02 -16.92 -25.94
N ILE A 238 -1.59 -18.13 -25.89
CA ILE A 238 -2.96 -18.35 -25.40
C ILE A 238 -3.07 -17.95 -23.94
N ARG A 239 -2.11 -18.34 -23.10
CA ARG A 239 -2.08 -17.98 -21.67
C ARG A 239 -2.01 -16.48 -21.46
N SER A 240 -1.12 -15.81 -22.18
CA SER A 240 -0.96 -14.35 -22.08
C SER A 240 -2.25 -13.63 -22.49
N GLY A 241 -2.92 -14.09 -23.52
CA GLY A 241 -4.21 -13.52 -23.94
C GLY A 241 -5.31 -13.71 -22.89
N ILE A 242 -5.45 -14.93 -22.35
CA ILE A 242 -6.44 -15.21 -21.29
C ILE A 242 -6.14 -14.39 -20.03
N MET A 243 -4.89 -14.31 -19.60
CA MET A 243 -4.51 -13.54 -18.42
C MET A 243 -4.80 -12.05 -18.59
N ALA A 244 -4.48 -11.49 -19.76
CA ALA A 244 -4.76 -10.09 -20.05
C ALA A 244 -6.27 -9.78 -20.01
N GLU A 245 -7.11 -10.70 -20.49
CA GLU A 245 -8.57 -10.55 -20.38
C GLU A 245 -9.03 -10.69 -18.92
N ILE A 246 -8.52 -11.68 -18.16
CA ILE A 246 -8.87 -11.89 -16.76
C ILE A 246 -8.52 -10.64 -15.92
N GLU A 247 -7.34 -10.07 -16.10
CA GLU A 247 -6.90 -8.87 -15.37
C GLU A 247 -7.85 -7.68 -15.55
N MET A 248 -8.53 -7.59 -16.68
CA MET A 248 -9.45 -6.50 -17.01
C MET A 248 -10.89 -6.74 -16.59
N LEU A 249 -11.25 -7.95 -16.12
CA LEU A 249 -12.61 -8.26 -15.68
C LEU A 249 -13.00 -7.39 -14.47
N PRO A 250 -14.19 -6.76 -14.50
CA PRO A 250 -14.68 -5.98 -13.38
C PRO A 250 -15.26 -6.90 -12.30
N VAL A 251 -14.88 -6.66 -11.05
CA VAL A 251 -15.38 -7.36 -9.87
C VAL A 251 -15.68 -6.34 -8.78
N SER A 252 -16.83 -6.47 -8.12
CA SER A 252 -17.10 -5.70 -6.91
C SER A 252 -16.55 -6.45 -5.71
N PRO A 253 -15.48 -5.99 -5.04
CA PRO A 253 -14.93 -6.66 -3.87
C PRO A 253 -15.93 -6.68 -2.71
N ALA A 254 -15.67 -7.53 -1.70
CA ALA A 254 -16.46 -7.50 -0.47
C ALA A 254 -16.36 -6.13 0.20
N PRO A 255 -17.42 -5.68 0.90
CA PRO A 255 -17.35 -4.46 1.69
C PRO A 255 -16.15 -4.47 2.63
N VAL A 256 -15.44 -3.36 2.70
CA VAL A 256 -14.28 -3.23 3.59
C VAL A 256 -14.76 -3.38 5.04
N ALA A 257 -14.04 -4.18 5.83
CA ALA A 257 -14.35 -4.32 7.25
C ALA A 257 -14.31 -2.95 7.96
N ALA A 258 -15.22 -2.76 8.91
CA ALA A 258 -15.25 -1.54 9.72
C ALA A 258 -13.91 -1.37 10.46
N ARG A 259 -13.24 -0.26 10.26
CA ARG A 259 -11.93 0.02 10.85
C ARG A 259 -11.79 1.47 11.30
N VAL A 260 -11.21 1.63 12.48
CA VAL A 260 -10.84 2.93 13.06
C VAL A 260 -9.33 2.92 13.31
N ILE A 261 -8.63 3.90 12.77
CA ILE A 261 -7.20 4.10 13.00
C ILE A 261 -7.04 5.37 13.82
N VAL A 262 -6.39 5.27 14.96
CA VAL A 262 -6.14 6.41 15.85
C VAL A 262 -4.64 6.61 16.03
N ASN A 263 -4.16 7.81 15.72
CA ASN A 263 -2.80 8.20 16.05
C ASN A 263 -2.79 8.88 17.43
N SER A 264 -2.27 8.16 18.42
CA SER A 264 -2.25 8.62 19.83
C SER A 264 -1.40 9.87 20.05
N ARG A 265 -0.41 10.12 19.19
CA ARG A 265 0.49 11.28 19.31
C ARG A 265 -0.10 12.56 18.70
N THR A 266 -0.81 12.44 17.58
CA THR A 266 -1.36 13.59 16.86
C THR A 266 -2.84 13.81 17.10
N GLY A 267 -3.56 12.83 17.69
CA GLY A 267 -5.01 12.87 17.87
C GLY A 267 -5.80 12.65 16.57
N THR A 268 -5.12 12.28 15.48
CA THR A 268 -5.80 12.06 14.21
C THR A 268 -6.56 10.75 14.25
N VAL A 269 -7.85 10.79 13.93
CA VAL A 269 -8.72 9.61 13.79
C VAL A 269 -9.13 9.45 12.35
N VAL A 270 -8.93 8.25 11.79
CA VAL A 270 -9.37 7.88 10.45
C VAL A 270 -10.42 6.78 10.57
N ILE A 271 -11.60 7.04 10.02
CA ILE A 271 -12.78 6.19 10.14
C ILE A 271 -13.26 5.84 8.74
N ASN A 272 -13.64 4.59 8.50
CA ASN A 272 -14.30 4.21 7.27
C ASN A 272 -15.84 4.19 7.43
N ASP A 273 -16.56 4.29 6.32
CA ASP A 273 -18.04 4.37 6.28
C ASP A 273 -18.75 3.11 6.80
N ALA A 274 -18.02 2.00 6.97
CA ALA A 274 -18.59 0.75 7.47
C ALA A 274 -18.71 0.72 9.00
N VAL A 275 -18.12 1.69 9.72
CA VAL A 275 -18.15 1.75 11.18
C VAL A 275 -19.56 2.13 11.66
N ARG A 276 -20.06 1.32 12.60
CA ARG A 276 -21.36 1.55 13.26
C ARG A 276 -21.17 1.62 14.77
N LEU A 277 -21.98 2.45 15.41
CA LEU A 277 -22.07 2.54 16.86
C LEU A 277 -23.40 1.97 17.32
N ALA A 278 -23.36 1.03 18.28
CA ALA A 278 -24.52 0.55 18.99
C ALA A 278 -24.75 1.40 20.26
N PRO A 279 -25.98 1.39 20.82
CA PRO A 279 -26.32 2.12 22.05
C PRO A 279 -25.37 1.77 23.19
N ALA A 280 -24.83 2.81 23.84
CA ALA A 280 -23.97 2.64 25.02
C ALA A 280 -23.87 3.94 25.82
N ALA A 281 -23.49 3.81 27.08
CA ALA A 281 -23.09 4.93 27.91
C ALA A 281 -21.65 4.70 28.41
N VAL A 282 -20.78 5.67 28.18
CA VAL A 282 -19.37 5.66 28.63
C VAL A 282 -19.12 6.90 29.47
N SER A 283 -18.53 6.72 30.64
CA SER A 283 -18.09 7.81 31.50
C SER A 283 -16.57 7.79 31.58
N HIS A 284 -15.94 8.92 31.23
CA HIS A 284 -14.51 9.11 31.35
C HIS A 284 -14.18 10.47 31.98
N GLY A 285 -13.62 10.45 33.19
CA GLY A 285 -13.38 11.67 33.97
C GLY A 285 -14.67 12.43 34.28
N LYS A 286 -14.80 13.65 33.78
CA LYS A 286 -16.00 14.48 33.90
C LYS A 286 -16.98 14.36 32.74
N LEU A 287 -16.63 13.61 31.72
CA LEU A 287 -17.44 13.40 30.52
C LEU A 287 -18.33 12.18 30.65
N VAL A 288 -19.61 12.33 30.35
CA VAL A 288 -20.56 11.23 30.24
C VAL A 288 -21.08 11.24 28.78
N ILE A 289 -20.79 10.17 28.07
CA ILE A 289 -21.22 9.96 26.67
C ILE A 289 -22.35 8.96 26.69
N ARG A 290 -23.50 9.32 26.15
CA ARG A 290 -24.66 8.44 26.03
C ARG A 290 -25.06 8.36 24.56
N ILE A 291 -25.19 7.16 24.04
CA ILE A 291 -25.62 6.83 22.69
C ILE A 291 -26.95 6.12 22.80
N ASP A 292 -28.03 6.74 22.36
CA ASP A 292 -29.38 6.21 22.41
C ASP A 292 -29.91 6.00 20.99
N GLU A 293 -30.44 4.80 20.67
CA GLU A 293 -31.21 4.56 19.47
C GLU A 293 -32.67 4.94 19.72
N ASN A 294 -33.18 5.89 18.93
CA ASN A 294 -34.57 6.28 19.01
C ASN A 294 -35.22 6.12 17.63
N PRO A 295 -35.81 4.95 17.33
CA PRO A 295 -36.43 4.72 16.04
C PRO A 295 -37.64 5.64 15.86
N ALA A 296 -37.53 6.59 14.93
CA ALA A 296 -38.65 7.42 14.55
C ALA A 296 -39.59 6.65 13.64
N ILE A 297 -40.79 6.35 14.11
CA ILE A 297 -41.86 5.75 13.27
C ILE A 297 -42.55 6.88 12.51
N VAL A 298 -42.24 7.02 11.22
CA VAL A 298 -42.92 7.91 10.33
C VAL A 298 -44.19 7.23 9.84
N GLN A 299 -45.34 7.60 10.44
CA GLN A 299 -46.64 7.14 9.96
C GLN A 299 -47.12 8.02 8.82
N PRO A 300 -47.59 7.43 7.72
CA PRO A 300 -48.25 8.20 6.67
C PRO A 300 -49.49 8.94 7.20
N ALA A 301 -49.76 10.13 6.64
CA ALA A 301 -50.97 10.87 7.01
C ALA A 301 -52.25 10.02 6.81
N PRO A 302 -53.26 10.18 7.66
CA PRO A 302 -54.52 9.44 7.53
C PRO A 302 -55.09 9.57 6.12
N PHE A 303 -55.44 8.45 5.50
CA PHE A 303 -55.95 8.31 4.12
C PHE A 303 -54.87 8.40 3.00
N SER A 304 -53.58 8.37 3.29
CA SER A 304 -52.51 8.19 2.28
C SER A 304 -52.26 6.69 2.07
N ARG A 305 -51.88 6.29 0.82
CA ARG A 305 -51.50 4.92 0.47
C ARG A 305 -49.99 4.63 0.71
N GLY A 306 -49.39 5.27 1.70
CA GLY A 306 -48.00 5.02 2.07
C GLY A 306 -47.86 3.85 3.03
N GLU A 307 -46.74 3.14 2.97
CA GLU A 307 -46.33 2.16 3.96
C GLU A 307 -45.58 2.82 5.11
N THR A 308 -45.76 2.30 6.34
CA THR A 308 -45.04 2.79 7.52
C THR A 308 -43.54 2.48 7.33
N ALA A 309 -42.70 3.51 7.27
CA ALA A 309 -41.25 3.38 7.23
C ALA A 309 -40.68 3.57 8.65
N GLN A 310 -39.80 2.67 9.06
CA GLN A 310 -38.96 2.87 10.24
C GLN A 310 -37.68 3.58 9.80
N GLU A 311 -37.45 4.76 10.33
CA GLU A 311 -36.21 5.50 10.16
C GLU A 311 -35.39 5.28 11.43
N GLU A 312 -34.25 4.61 11.30
CA GLU A 312 -33.31 4.41 12.41
C GLU A 312 -32.64 5.76 12.72
N SER A 313 -32.93 6.28 13.89
CA SER A 313 -32.36 7.54 14.38
C SER A 313 -31.60 7.28 15.66
N THR A 314 -30.31 7.54 15.66
CA THR A 314 -29.44 7.41 16.86
C THR A 314 -29.11 8.80 17.39
N THR A 315 -29.30 9.03 18.68
CA THR A 315 -28.96 10.29 19.35
C THR A 315 -27.74 10.11 20.24
N ILE A 316 -26.71 10.92 20.06
CA ILE A 316 -25.56 10.99 20.96
C ILE A 316 -25.71 12.22 21.85
N THR A 317 -25.64 12.01 23.16
CA THR A 317 -25.57 13.08 24.16
C THR A 317 -24.23 13.01 24.88
N VAL A 318 -23.48 14.10 24.85
CA VAL A 318 -22.23 14.25 25.63
C VAL A 318 -22.45 15.33 26.67
N GLU A 319 -22.39 14.95 27.94
CA GLU A 319 -22.55 15.84 29.08
C GLU A 319 -21.19 16.04 29.80
N GLU A 320 -20.78 17.28 29.99
CA GLU A 320 -19.68 17.65 30.88
C GLU A 320 -20.26 18.23 32.17
N THR A 321 -19.80 17.82 33.34
CA THR A 321 -20.33 18.17 34.66
C THR A 321 -20.17 19.68 34.99
N ALA A 322 -19.71 20.50 34.06
CA ALA A 322 -19.60 21.95 34.19
C ALA A 322 -20.05 22.63 32.88
N ASP A 323 -21.34 22.93 32.79
CA ASP A 323 -21.96 23.97 31.94
C ASP A 323 -21.87 23.90 30.40
N ARG A 324 -21.44 22.79 29.79
CA ARG A 324 -21.50 22.64 28.34
C ARG A 324 -22.12 21.30 27.94
N VAL A 325 -23.32 21.34 27.41
CA VAL A 325 -23.98 20.20 26.77
C VAL A 325 -23.82 20.36 25.26
N ALA A 326 -23.07 19.45 24.62
CA ALA A 326 -23.05 19.39 23.19
C ALA A 326 -24.15 18.40 22.72
N TYR A 327 -25.18 18.93 22.08
CA TYR A 327 -26.25 18.16 21.48
C TYR A 327 -25.82 17.75 20.05
N VAL A 328 -25.75 16.47 19.76
CA VAL A 328 -25.46 15.93 18.43
C VAL A 328 -26.75 15.30 17.90
N PRO A 329 -27.29 15.78 16.77
CA PRO A 329 -28.54 15.27 16.24
C PRO A 329 -28.48 13.86 15.68
N ALA A 330 -29.64 13.27 15.57
CA ALA A 330 -29.93 11.90 15.20
C ALA A 330 -29.29 11.41 13.89
N ALA A 331 -28.54 10.39 13.96
CA ALA A 331 -27.83 9.50 13.05
C ALA A 331 -26.31 9.48 13.38
N ALA A 332 -25.98 8.99 14.57
CA ALA A 332 -24.63 9.10 15.09
C ALA A 332 -23.66 8.22 14.31
N SER A 333 -23.01 8.83 13.37
CA SER A 333 -21.77 8.30 12.84
C SER A 333 -20.65 8.50 13.88
N LEU A 334 -19.68 7.60 13.90
CA LEU A 334 -18.49 7.80 14.76
C LEU A 334 -17.78 9.14 14.48
N ASN A 335 -17.90 9.67 13.26
CA ASN A 335 -17.38 10.99 12.89
C ASN A 335 -18.01 12.09 13.73
N GLU A 336 -19.33 12.11 13.90
CA GLU A 336 -20.04 13.09 14.71
C GLU A 336 -19.67 13.01 16.19
N LEU A 337 -19.44 11.80 16.70
CA LEU A 337 -18.94 11.62 18.07
C LEU A 337 -17.54 12.23 18.23
N VAL A 338 -16.63 11.94 17.29
CA VAL A 338 -15.25 12.46 17.31
C VAL A 338 -15.26 13.98 17.19
N ASP A 339 -16.09 14.55 16.33
CA ASP A 339 -16.23 16.00 16.16
C ASP A 339 -16.78 16.66 17.43
N ALA A 340 -17.77 16.06 18.08
CA ALA A 340 -18.31 16.55 19.35
C ALA A 340 -17.25 16.51 20.46
N LEU A 341 -16.46 15.46 20.55
CA LEU A 341 -15.36 15.33 21.54
C LEU A 341 -14.25 16.35 21.27
N ASN A 342 -13.93 16.60 20.00
CA ASN A 342 -12.96 17.62 19.62
C ASN A 342 -13.44 19.04 19.95
N LEU A 343 -14.72 19.33 19.75
CA LEU A 343 -15.33 20.62 20.14
C LEU A 343 -15.30 20.87 21.66
N LEU A 344 -15.38 19.80 22.46
CA LEU A 344 -15.25 19.85 23.91
C LEU A 344 -13.78 19.94 24.37
N GLY A 345 -12.82 19.87 23.45
CA GLY A 345 -11.40 19.97 23.78
C GLY A 345 -10.81 18.71 24.40
N VAL A 346 -11.41 17.55 24.13
CA VAL A 346 -10.90 16.25 24.63
C VAL A 346 -9.53 15.98 24.04
N GLY A 347 -8.56 15.62 24.87
CA GLY A 347 -7.20 15.31 24.45
C GLY A 347 -7.13 14.03 23.60
N ALA A 348 -6.09 13.92 22.77
CA ALA A 348 -5.86 12.74 21.91
C ALA A 348 -5.82 11.42 22.72
N SER A 349 -5.20 11.43 23.88
CA SER A 349 -5.10 10.27 24.77
C SER A 349 -6.46 9.84 25.31
N ASP A 350 -7.29 10.81 25.72
CA ASP A 350 -8.61 10.55 26.30
C ASP A 350 -9.57 10.01 25.23
N LEU A 351 -9.44 10.51 23.99
CA LEU A 351 -10.19 10.03 22.86
C LEU A 351 -9.91 8.56 22.54
N VAL A 352 -8.64 8.13 22.59
CA VAL A 352 -8.26 6.72 22.47
C VAL A 352 -8.93 5.88 23.55
N VAL A 353 -8.87 6.30 24.82
CA VAL A 353 -9.45 5.58 25.96
C VAL A 353 -10.98 5.47 25.81
N ILE A 354 -11.65 6.52 25.39
CA ILE A 354 -13.10 6.52 25.14
C ILE A 354 -13.45 5.51 24.03
N LEU A 355 -12.73 5.54 22.90
CA LEU A 355 -12.98 4.62 21.78
C LEU A 355 -12.68 3.17 22.17
N GLU A 356 -11.63 2.92 22.94
CA GLU A 356 -11.33 1.58 23.49
C GLU A 356 -12.44 1.08 24.42
N SER A 357 -12.94 1.96 25.29
CA SER A 357 -14.04 1.63 26.18
C SER A 357 -15.32 1.30 25.41
N LEU A 358 -15.66 2.05 24.36
CA LEU A 358 -16.79 1.75 23.45
C LEU A 358 -16.60 0.43 22.74
N LYS A 359 -15.37 0.10 22.32
CA LYS A 359 -15.06 -1.20 21.69
C LYS A 359 -15.20 -2.35 22.69
N GLN A 360 -14.69 -2.19 23.92
CA GLN A 360 -14.81 -3.21 24.96
C GLN A 360 -16.26 -3.42 25.41
N ALA A 361 -17.07 -2.36 25.41
CA ALA A 361 -18.51 -2.43 25.67
C ALA A 361 -19.28 -3.09 24.51
N GLY A 362 -18.65 -3.36 23.36
CA GLY A 362 -19.29 -3.91 22.16
C GLY A 362 -20.13 -2.91 21.36
N SER A 363 -20.12 -1.62 21.76
CA SER A 363 -20.82 -0.56 21.06
C SER A 363 -20.12 -0.15 19.77
N LEU A 364 -18.79 -0.10 19.77
CA LEU A 364 -18.02 0.17 18.56
C LEU A 364 -17.76 -1.16 17.80
N GLN A 365 -18.51 -1.36 16.73
CA GLN A 365 -18.38 -2.52 15.85
C GLN A 365 -17.32 -2.25 14.76
N ALA A 366 -16.06 -2.19 15.17
CA ALA A 366 -14.94 -1.94 14.26
C ALA A 366 -13.64 -2.56 14.79
N GLU A 367 -12.72 -2.86 13.88
CA GLU A 367 -11.32 -3.10 14.22
C GLU A 367 -10.67 -1.76 14.56
N MET A 368 -10.04 -1.65 15.74
CA MET A 368 -9.32 -0.44 16.12
C MET A 368 -7.81 -0.70 16.06
N VAL A 369 -7.11 0.20 15.38
CA VAL A 369 -5.63 0.21 15.25
C VAL A 369 -5.12 1.51 15.85
N VAL A 370 -4.28 1.42 16.87
CA VAL A 370 -3.63 2.59 17.50
C VAL A 370 -2.19 2.67 16.99
N LEU A 371 -1.80 3.87 16.47
CA LEU A 371 -0.49 4.17 15.90
C LEU A 371 0.31 5.12 16.81
#